data_aa2e27944fd8d50cdcb74a3a3db135b1
#
_entry.id   aa2e27944fd8d50cdcb74a3a3db135b1
#
_cell.length_a   1.000
_cell.length_b   1.000
_cell.length_c   1.000
_cell.angle_alpha   90.00
_cell.angle_beta   90.00
_cell.angle_gamma   90.00
#
_symmetry.space_group_name_H-M   'P 1'
#
loop_
_entity.id
_entity.type
_entity.pdbx_description
1 polymer ?
#
loop_
_entity_poly.entity_id
_entity_poly.type
_entity_poly.pdbx_seq_one_letter_code
_entity_poly.pdbx_strand_id
1 'polypeptide(L)'
;MKIGLAYAMSGEIESILQITNAKLLETVCGVPFYEIEEGVIAYAGGIGKVNAAMSTQLFIDRYQPDWIINAGVAGSFLDVPIGTVVLADCFVQHDVDTTAMGDAVGLVSTVNRVDFPTDGVDTLEGILSGLGVEHLTGKVATGEVFMVKGLRTDWVAKTFSPTLCEMEGGAIAQVCLRNGVKFSALKSVSDRLCHENNMEEYFNFGEAMATLNTIVLPAARALRDAE
;
A
#
# COMPACT_ATOMS: atom_id res chain seq x y z
N MET A 1 13.55 16.19 3.51
CA MET A 1 13.12 14.79 3.72
C MET A 1 13.10 14.04 2.38
N LYS A 2 13.51 12.76 2.36
CA LYS A 2 13.42 11.89 1.19
C LYS A 2 12.20 10.99 1.29
N ILE A 3 11.36 10.97 0.27
CA ILE A 3 10.15 10.14 0.21
C ILE A 3 10.30 9.05 -0.85
N GLY A 4 9.99 7.83 -0.46
CA GLY A 4 9.82 6.70 -1.36
C GLY A 4 8.36 6.50 -1.74
N LEU A 5 8.06 6.33 -3.01
CA LEU A 5 6.76 5.88 -3.49
C LEU A 5 6.86 4.42 -3.92
N ALA A 6 6.21 3.54 -3.18
CA ALA A 6 6.23 2.09 -3.41
C ALA A 6 4.95 1.65 -4.13
N TYR A 7 5.08 1.10 -5.32
CA TYR A 7 4.02 0.48 -6.10
C TYR A 7 4.29 -1.01 -6.29
N ALA A 8 3.27 -1.81 -6.57
CA ALA A 8 3.42 -3.21 -6.90
C ALA A 8 3.61 -3.42 -8.40
N MET A 9 2.79 -2.80 -9.23
CA MET A 9 2.73 -3.05 -10.66
C MET A 9 3.25 -1.88 -11.49
N SER A 10 3.83 -2.20 -12.66
CA SER A 10 4.25 -1.17 -13.62
C SER A 10 3.10 -0.26 -14.07
N GLY A 11 1.88 -0.82 -14.21
CA GLY A 11 0.70 -0.04 -14.55
C GLY A 11 0.30 0.99 -13.47
N GLU A 12 0.62 0.74 -12.20
CA GLU A 12 0.32 1.69 -11.12
C GLU A 12 1.25 2.91 -11.15
N ILE A 13 2.52 2.70 -11.48
CA ILE A 13 3.52 3.77 -11.51
C ILE A 13 3.54 4.54 -12.84
N GLU A 14 3.02 3.96 -13.93
CA GLU A 14 3.17 4.48 -15.29
C GLU A 14 2.71 5.92 -15.43
N SER A 15 1.57 6.27 -14.85
CA SER A 15 1.02 7.62 -15.02
C SER A 15 1.88 8.68 -14.32
N ILE A 16 2.41 8.39 -13.12
CA ILE A 16 3.30 9.34 -12.44
C ILE A 16 4.61 9.51 -13.21
N LEU A 17 5.13 8.44 -13.83
CA LEU A 17 6.32 8.54 -14.69
C LEU A 17 6.09 9.45 -15.90
N GLN A 18 4.89 9.34 -16.51
CA GLN A 18 4.55 10.15 -17.68
C GLN A 18 4.37 11.64 -17.36
N ILE A 19 3.67 11.97 -16.26
CA ILE A 19 3.37 13.38 -15.93
C ILE A 19 4.54 14.15 -15.31
N THR A 20 5.57 13.44 -14.82
CA THR A 20 6.70 14.08 -14.11
C THR A 20 8.00 14.10 -14.90
N ASN A 21 8.04 13.53 -16.12
CA ASN A 21 9.28 13.29 -16.85
C ASN A 21 10.33 12.55 -16.01
N ALA A 22 9.89 11.54 -15.27
CA ALA A 22 10.69 10.78 -14.32
C ALA A 22 11.96 10.21 -14.96
N LYS A 23 13.06 10.24 -14.22
CA LYS A 23 14.35 9.73 -14.68
C LYS A 23 14.63 8.37 -14.08
N LEU A 24 14.84 7.35 -14.93
CA LEU A 24 15.37 6.06 -14.46
C LEU A 24 16.76 6.26 -13.87
N LEU A 25 16.92 5.91 -12.60
CA LEU A 25 18.21 5.96 -11.90
C LEU A 25 19.00 4.68 -12.13
N GLU A 26 18.38 3.55 -11.81
CA GLU A 26 18.96 2.22 -11.99
C GLU A 26 17.88 1.13 -11.98
N THR A 27 18.27 -0.08 -12.37
CA THR A 27 17.44 -1.30 -12.20
C THR A 27 18.25 -2.33 -11.42
N VAL A 28 17.74 -2.81 -10.31
CA VAL A 28 18.40 -3.79 -9.44
C VAL A 28 17.48 -4.95 -9.16
N CYS A 29 17.93 -6.18 -9.37
CA CYS A 29 17.09 -7.39 -9.22
C CYS A 29 15.77 -7.31 -10.00
N GLY A 30 15.75 -6.65 -11.16
CA GLY A 30 14.57 -6.43 -11.97
C GLY A 30 13.65 -5.30 -11.48
N VAL A 31 13.98 -4.61 -10.39
CA VAL A 31 13.21 -3.48 -9.86
C VAL A 31 13.80 -2.18 -10.39
N PRO A 32 13.04 -1.40 -11.21
CA PRO A 32 13.46 -0.09 -11.66
C PRO A 32 13.19 0.97 -10.59
N PHE A 33 14.16 1.87 -10.37
CA PHE A 33 14.03 3.01 -9.47
C PHE A 33 14.06 4.31 -10.28
N TYR A 34 13.09 5.18 -10.04
CA TYR A 34 12.91 6.42 -10.78
C TYR A 34 12.94 7.62 -9.85
N GLU A 35 13.77 8.61 -10.20
CA GLU A 35 13.65 9.94 -9.61
C GLU A 35 12.44 10.65 -10.25
N ILE A 36 11.44 10.93 -9.43
CA ILE A 36 10.23 11.64 -9.83
C ILE A 36 10.48 13.15 -9.82
N GLU A 37 11.10 13.61 -8.75
CA GLU A 37 11.57 14.97 -8.52
C GLU A 37 12.58 14.97 -7.36
N GLU A 38 13.19 16.10 -7.07
CA GLU A 38 14.14 16.21 -5.96
C GLU A 38 13.52 15.75 -4.63
N GLY A 39 14.13 14.74 -4.02
CA GLY A 39 13.67 14.16 -2.76
C GLY A 39 12.52 13.15 -2.88
N VAL A 40 12.04 12.84 -4.09
CA VAL A 40 10.98 11.83 -4.31
C VAL A 40 11.44 10.78 -5.32
N ILE A 41 11.54 9.54 -4.87
CA ILE A 41 11.92 8.39 -5.71
C ILE A 41 10.80 7.36 -5.68
N ALA A 42 10.46 6.79 -6.83
CA ALA A 42 9.43 5.78 -6.96
C ALA A 42 9.97 4.47 -7.52
N TYR A 43 9.31 3.35 -7.19
CA TYR A 43 9.61 2.04 -7.75
C TYR A 43 8.34 1.18 -7.85
N ALA A 44 8.36 0.20 -8.77
CA ALA A 44 7.37 -0.86 -8.86
C ALA A 44 8.06 -2.19 -8.48
N GLY A 45 7.72 -2.71 -7.30
CA GLY A 45 8.45 -3.80 -6.67
C GLY A 45 8.05 -5.20 -7.10
N GLY A 46 6.89 -5.35 -7.73
CA GLY A 46 6.26 -6.63 -8.06
C GLY A 46 5.17 -7.02 -7.05
N ILE A 47 4.24 -7.86 -7.53
CA ILE A 47 3.10 -8.33 -6.74
C ILE A 47 3.56 -9.33 -5.67
N GLY A 48 2.95 -9.24 -4.48
CA GLY A 48 3.13 -10.17 -3.37
C GLY A 48 4.20 -9.78 -2.37
N LYS A 49 4.10 -10.34 -1.17
CA LYS A 49 4.90 -9.95 0.01
C LYS A 49 6.40 -10.14 -0.18
N VAL A 50 6.83 -11.20 -0.87
CA VAL A 50 8.25 -11.47 -1.10
C VAL A 50 8.86 -10.39 -1.98
N ASN A 51 8.21 -10.05 -3.10
CA ASN A 51 8.65 -9.00 -4.00
C ASN A 51 8.64 -7.62 -3.31
N ALA A 52 7.56 -7.33 -2.59
CA ALA A 52 7.41 -6.08 -1.84
C ALA A 52 8.51 -5.92 -0.76
N ALA A 53 8.79 -6.97 0.02
CA ALA A 53 9.83 -6.94 1.04
C ALA A 53 11.24 -6.77 0.43
N MET A 54 11.55 -7.52 -0.64
CA MET A 54 12.83 -7.44 -1.34
C MET A 54 13.07 -6.04 -1.91
N SER A 55 12.09 -5.52 -2.67
CA SER A 55 12.22 -4.22 -3.33
C SER A 55 12.29 -3.07 -2.34
N THR A 56 11.53 -3.13 -1.25
CA THR A 56 11.57 -2.13 -0.18
C THR A 56 12.92 -2.12 0.53
N GLN A 57 13.49 -3.30 0.85
CA GLN A 57 14.81 -3.36 1.46
C GLN A 57 15.89 -2.83 0.52
N LEU A 58 15.87 -3.21 -0.76
CA LEU A 58 16.77 -2.65 -1.77
C LEU A 58 16.68 -1.14 -1.86
N PHE A 59 15.45 -0.60 -1.83
CA PHE A 59 15.21 0.83 -1.86
C PHE A 59 15.79 1.53 -0.63
N ILE A 60 15.55 1.00 0.56
CA ILE A 60 16.08 1.55 1.82
C ILE A 60 17.60 1.56 1.82
N ASP A 61 18.24 0.45 1.45
CA ASP A 61 19.71 0.33 1.44
C ASP A 61 20.37 1.33 0.49
N ARG A 62 19.74 1.59 -0.66
CA ARG A 62 20.31 2.45 -1.72
C ARG A 62 20.05 3.92 -1.56
N TYR A 63 18.83 4.26 -1.13
CA TYR A 63 18.37 5.66 -1.16
C TYR A 63 18.16 6.26 0.22
N GLN A 64 18.10 5.43 1.28
CA GLN A 64 17.93 5.86 2.67
C GLN A 64 16.76 6.86 2.80
N PRO A 65 15.52 6.45 2.48
CA PRO A 65 14.35 7.31 2.60
C PRO A 65 14.02 7.55 4.07
N ASP A 66 13.50 8.73 4.36
CA ASP A 66 12.94 9.05 5.69
C ASP A 66 11.54 8.45 5.83
N TRP A 67 10.81 8.37 4.69
CA TRP A 67 9.43 7.94 4.65
C TRP A 67 9.12 7.17 3.37
N ILE A 68 8.32 6.09 3.47
CA ILE A 68 7.79 5.36 2.33
C ILE A 68 6.28 5.46 2.34
N ILE A 69 5.69 5.86 1.20
CA ILE A 69 4.25 5.82 0.93
C ILE A 69 3.99 4.68 -0.03
N ASN A 70 3.26 3.65 0.40
CA ASN A 70 2.76 2.63 -0.50
C ASN A 70 1.48 3.12 -1.17
N ALA A 71 1.50 3.14 -2.49
CA ALA A 71 0.35 3.54 -3.30
C ALA A 71 -0.05 2.40 -4.23
N GLY A 72 -1.34 2.20 -4.43
CA GLY A 72 -1.85 1.14 -5.30
C GLY A 72 -3.33 0.85 -5.07
N VAL A 73 -3.84 -0.13 -5.80
CA VAL A 73 -5.23 -0.55 -5.72
C VAL A 73 -5.45 -1.63 -4.67
N ALA A 74 -6.70 -1.79 -4.20
CA ALA A 74 -7.07 -2.80 -3.23
C ALA A 74 -8.56 -3.17 -3.34
N GLY A 75 -8.89 -4.42 -3.01
CA GLY A 75 -10.26 -4.89 -2.87
C GLY A 75 -10.89 -4.42 -1.56
N SER A 76 -12.14 -3.97 -1.61
CA SER A 76 -12.86 -3.45 -0.45
C SER A 76 -13.78 -4.48 0.20
N PHE A 77 -13.73 -4.59 1.52
CA PHE A 77 -14.73 -5.32 2.31
C PHE A 77 -16.04 -4.51 2.48
N LEU A 78 -15.98 -3.20 2.21
CA LEU A 78 -17.14 -2.32 2.28
C LEU A 78 -17.78 -2.17 0.90
N ASP A 79 -19.09 -1.91 0.88
CA ASP A 79 -19.81 -1.58 -0.35
C ASP A 79 -19.67 -0.07 -0.64
N VAL A 80 -18.53 0.30 -1.18
CA VAL A 80 -18.18 1.68 -1.54
C VAL A 80 -17.87 1.80 -3.04
N PRO A 81 -17.95 2.97 -3.64
CA PRO A 81 -17.63 3.18 -5.05
C PRO A 81 -16.20 2.77 -5.39
N ILE A 82 -16.00 2.29 -6.63
CA ILE A 82 -14.66 2.16 -7.22
C ILE A 82 -14.00 3.54 -7.24
N GLY A 83 -12.69 3.60 -7.02
CA GLY A 83 -11.97 4.86 -6.91
C GLY A 83 -12.05 5.52 -5.53
N THR A 84 -12.82 4.97 -4.57
CA THR A 84 -12.80 5.46 -3.18
C THR A 84 -11.39 5.39 -2.62
N VAL A 85 -10.90 6.54 -2.14
CA VAL A 85 -9.56 6.64 -1.52
C VAL A 85 -9.62 6.18 -0.08
N VAL A 86 -8.64 5.38 0.32
CA VAL A 86 -8.47 4.92 1.69
C VAL A 86 -7.06 5.21 2.17
N LEU A 87 -6.96 6.00 3.24
CA LEU A 87 -5.74 6.15 4.01
C LEU A 87 -5.64 4.96 4.97
N ALA A 88 -4.63 4.13 4.82
CA ALA A 88 -4.43 3.02 5.74
C ALA A 88 -3.90 3.52 7.08
N ASP A 89 -4.55 3.14 8.18
CA ASP A 89 -4.10 3.41 9.55
C ASP A 89 -3.33 2.24 10.16
N CYS A 90 -3.56 1.02 9.64
CA CYS A 90 -2.94 -0.19 10.14
C CYS A 90 -2.91 -1.28 9.07
N PHE A 91 -1.89 -2.13 9.11
CA PHE A 91 -1.81 -3.36 8.30
C PHE A 91 -1.82 -4.60 9.19
N VAL A 92 -2.42 -5.69 8.67
CA VAL A 92 -2.27 -7.04 9.22
C VAL A 92 -1.88 -8.00 8.10
N GLN A 93 -1.12 -9.06 8.41
CA GLN A 93 -0.82 -10.11 7.46
C GLN A 93 -1.74 -11.32 7.73
N HIS A 94 -2.84 -11.42 6.99
CA HIS A 94 -3.91 -12.39 7.25
C HIS A 94 -3.54 -13.85 6.96
N ASP A 95 -2.44 -14.09 6.26
CA ASP A 95 -1.95 -15.41 5.87
C ASP A 95 -0.75 -15.89 6.72
N VAL A 96 -0.36 -15.13 7.75
CA VAL A 96 0.61 -15.57 8.75
C VAL A 96 -0.13 -16.36 9.82
N ASP A 97 0.18 -17.63 9.95
CA ASP A 97 -0.47 -18.53 10.91
C ASP A 97 0.55 -19.47 11.58
N THR A 98 0.82 -19.18 12.83
CA THR A 98 1.61 -20.01 13.74
C THR A 98 0.79 -20.47 14.96
N THR A 99 -0.54 -20.49 14.83
CA THR A 99 -1.46 -20.86 15.91
C THR A 99 -1.23 -22.29 16.42
N ALA A 100 -0.75 -23.20 15.58
CA ALA A 100 -0.34 -24.54 16.00
C ALA A 100 0.82 -24.52 17.04
N MET A 101 1.55 -23.43 17.14
CA MET A 101 2.59 -23.20 18.15
C MET A 101 2.10 -22.40 19.37
N GLY A 102 0.82 -22.03 19.37
CA GLY A 102 0.18 -21.26 20.45
C GLY A 102 0.17 -19.74 20.23
N ASP A 103 0.61 -19.27 19.09
CA ASP A 103 0.61 -17.84 18.77
C ASP A 103 -0.81 -17.34 18.43
N ALA A 104 -1.01 -16.03 18.52
CA ALA A 104 -2.21 -15.40 17.98
C ALA A 104 -2.24 -15.45 16.45
N VAL A 105 -3.43 -15.53 15.86
CA VAL A 105 -3.62 -15.44 14.41
C VAL A 105 -3.02 -14.13 13.87
N GLY A 106 -2.26 -14.22 12.80
CA GLY A 106 -1.62 -13.06 12.18
C GLY A 106 -0.36 -12.56 12.90
N LEU A 107 0.08 -13.24 13.97
CA LEU A 107 1.28 -12.83 14.70
C LEU A 107 2.53 -13.08 13.86
N VAL A 108 3.23 -12.02 13.49
CA VAL A 108 4.58 -12.08 12.93
C VAL A 108 5.56 -12.19 14.08
N SER A 109 5.93 -13.42 14.46
CA SER A 109 6.67 -13.73 15.69
C SER A 109 8.03 -13.02 15.77
N THR A 110 8.74 -12.84 14.67
CA THR A 110 10.05 -12.16 14.63
C THR A 110 9.99 -10.71 15.14
N VAL A 111 8.88 -10.02 14.95
CA VAL A 111 8.67 -8.65 15.40
C VAL A 111 7.63 -8.56 16.52
N ASN A 112 7.04 -9.71 16.90
CA ASN A 112 6.02 -9.86 17.93
C ASN A 112 4.82 -8.91 17.74
N ARG A 113 4.28 -8.84 16.52
CA ARG A 113 3.16 -7.98 16.15
C ARG A 113 2.15 -8.69 15.25
N VAL A 114 0.87 -8.42 15.48
CA VAL A 114 -0.24 -8.69 14.57
C VAL A 114 -0.51 -7.42 13.75
N ASP A 115 -0.64 -6.30 14.45
CA ASP A 115 -0.96 -4.99 13.88
C ASP A 115 0.33 -4.20 13.58
N PHE A 116 0.39 -3.63 12.38
CA PHE A 116 1.45 -2.74 11.89
C PHE A 116 0.82 -1.36 11.65
N PRO A 117 0.76 -0.49 12.67
CA PRO A 117 0.22 0.87 12.50
C PRO A 117 1.08 1.66 11.52
N THR A 118 0.44 2.52 10.75
CA THR A 118 1.11 3.45 9.84
C THR A 118 1.48 4.75 10.55
N ASP A 119 2.42 5.49 9.96
CA ASP A 119 2.89 6.76 10.50
C ASP A 119 2.12 7.93 9.87
N GLY A 120 1.94 9.00 10.64
CA GLY A 120 1.46 10.29 10.16
C GLY A 120 0.02 10.31 9.64
N VAL A 121 -0.87 9.45 10.16
CA VAL A 121 -2.28 9.40 9.75
C VAL A 121 -2.92 10.78 9.84
N ASP A 122 -2.87 11.45 11.00
CA ASP A 122 -3.48 12.77 11.20
C ASP A 122 -2.91 13.83 10.22
N THR A 123 -1.61 13.76 9.95
CA THR A 123 -0.94 14.67 9.00
C THR A 123 -1.47 14.45 7.58
N LEU A 124 -1.55 13.18 7.15
CA LEU A 124 -2.05 12.83 5.82
C LEU A 124 -3.55 13.10 5.68
N GLU A 125 -4.36 12.88 6.71
CA GLU A 125 -5.78 13.30 6.73
C GLU A 125 -5.92 14.81 6.51
N GLY A 126 -5.11 15.61 7.20
CA GLY A 126 -5.06 17.07 7.01
C GLY A 126 -4.65 17.45 5.58
N ILE A 127 -3.65 16.77 5.01
CA ILE A 127 -3.20 17.00 3.63
C ILE A 127 -4.30 16.62 2.63
N LEU A 128 -4.90 15.44 2.74
CA LEU A 128 -5.97 14.99 1.85
C LEU A 128 -7.19 15.92 1.91
N SER A 129 -7.59 16.32 3.10
CA SER A 129 -8.65 17.30 3.31
C SER A 129 -8.33 18.65 2.67
N GLY A 130 -7.09 19.12 2.82
CA GLY A 130 -6.60 20.36 2.19
C GLY A 130 -6.58 20.29 0.66
N LEU A 131 -6.40 19.10 0.09
CA LEU A 131 -6.49 18.84 -1.35
C LEU A 131 -7.95 18.63 -1.83
N GLY A 132 -8.93 18.66 -0.93
CA GLY A 132 -10.34 18.42 -1.25
C GLY A 132 -10.65 16.96 -1.58
N VAL A 133 -9.85 16.02 -1.09
CA VAL A 133 -10.00 14.58 -1.35
C VAL A 133 -10.87 13.95 -0.26
N GLU A 134 -12.05 13.48 -0.65
CA GLU A 134 -12.86 12.60 0.21
C GLU A 134 -12.17 11.25 0.36
N HIS A 135 -12.01 10.77 1.58
CA HIS A 135 -11.35 9.50 1.86
C HIS A 135 -11.93 8.81 3.09
N LEU A 136 -11.66 7.53 3.18
CA LEU A 136 -11.88 6.73 4.39
C LEU A 136 -10.52 6.48 5.06
N THR A 137 -10.55 6.21 6.35
CA THR A 137 -9.38 5.71 7.09
C THR A 137 -9.70 4.31 7.60
N GLY A 138 -8.74 3.38 7.48
CA GLY A 138 -9.00 2.03 7.94
C GLY A 138 -7.88 1.02 7.75
N LYS A 139 -8.11 -0.16 8.36
CA LYS A 139 -7.18 -1.28 8.38
C LYS A 139 -7.13 -2.02 7.03
N VAL A 140 -5.94 -2.43 6.64
CA VAL A 140 -5.68 -3.19 5.42
C VAL A 140 -5.17 -4.59 5.75
N ALA A 141 -5.76 -5.62 5.15
CA ALA A 141 -5.33 -7.00 5.27
C ALA A 141 -4.45 -7.41 4.08
N THR A 142 -3.21 -7.79 4.33
CA THR A 142 -2.24 -8.22 3.31
C THR A 142 -2.10 -9.75 3.29
N GLY A 143 -1.99 -10.35 2.11
CA GLY A 143 -1.64 -11.77 1.95
C GLY A 143 -1.29 -12.16 0.52
N GLU A 144 -0.67 -13.32 0.33
CA GLU A 144 -0.22 -13.85 -0.97
C GLU A 144 -1.38 -14.42 -1.82
N VAL A 145 -2.59 -13.88 -1.66
CA VAL A 145 -3.78 -14.36 -2.40
C VAL A 145 -4.58 -13.18 -2.90
N PHE A 146 -4.83 -13.15 -4.22
CA PHE A 146 -5.85 -12.28 -4.77
C PHE A 146 -7.23 -12.72 -4.24
N MET A 147 -7.82 -11.89 -3.40
CA MET A 147 -9.04 -12.22 -2.69
C MET A 147 -10.27 -12.05 -3.59
N VAL A 148 -11.16 -13.01 -3.51
CA VAL A 148 -12.50 -12.96 -4.10
C VAL A 148 -13.50 -13.35 -3.02
N LYS A 149 -14.78 -12.99 -3.16
CA LYS A 149 -15.84 -13.39 -2.22
C LYS A 149 -15.84 -14.91 -2.00
N GLY A 150 -15.86 -15.32 -0.75
CA GLY A 150 -15.87 -16.73 -0.36
C GLY A 150 -15.47 -16.93 1.10
N LEU A 151 -15.34 -18.20 1.51
CA LEU A 151 -15.06 -18.57 2.90
C LEU A 151 -13.79 -17.90 3.46
N ARG A 152 -12.76 -17.71 2.65
CA ARG A 152 -11.53 -17.04 3.07
C ARG A 152 -11.77 -15.56 3.35
N THR A 153 -12.48 -14.88 2.45
CA THR A 153 -12.83 -13.47 2.60
C THR A 153 -13.67 -13.26 3.85
N ASP A 154 -14.69 -14.13 4.08
CA ASP A 154 -15.53 -14.06 5.27
C ASP A 154 -14.72 -14.29 6.55
N TRP A 155 -13.76 -15.22 6.51
CA TRP A 155 -12.88 -15.49 7.63
C TRP A 155 -11.98 -14.29 7.94
N VAL A 156 -11.35 -13.66 6.92
CA VAL A 156 -10.51 -12.46 7.08
C VAL A 156 -11.32 -11.31 7.64
N ALA A 157 -12.52 -11.07 7.09
CA ALA A 157 -13.42 -10.02 7.56
C ALA A 157 -13.77 -10.20 9.05
N LYS A 158 -14.11 -11.42 9.45
CA LYS A 158 -14.47 -11.75 10.85
C LYS A 158 -13.28 -11.66 11.80
N THR A 159 -12.09 -12.07 11.36
CA THR A 159 -10.91 -12.20 12.21
C THR A 159 -10.22 -10.86 12.45
N PHE A 160 -10.08 -10.05 11.40
CA PHE A 160 -9.26 -8.83 11.43
C PHE A 160 -10.07 -7.55 11.27
N SER A 161 -11.34 -7.65 10.82
CA SER A 161 -12.23 -6.50 10.53
C SER A 161 -11.57 -5.43 9.65
N PRO A 162 -10.94 -5.79 8.52
CA PRO A 162 -10.27 -4.83 7.68
C PRO A 162 -11.25 -4.06 6.79
N THR A 163 -10.84 -2.88 6.34
CA THR A 163 -11.52 -2.09 5.31
C THR A 163 -11.15 -2.60 3.91
N LEU A 164 -9.87 -2.89 3.69
CA LEU A 164 -9.31 -3.32 2.41
C LEU A 164 -8.52 -4.62 2.51
N CYS A 165 -8.31 -5.25 1.34
CA CYS A 165 -7.37 -6.36 1.17
C CYS A 165 -6.48 -6.12 -0.06
N GLU A 166 -5.19 -6.43 0.08
CA GLU A 166 -4.17 -6.33 -0.98
C GLU A 166 -3.02 -7.32 -0.72
N MET A 167 -1.90 -7.22 -1.45
CA MET A 167 -0.89 -8.28 -1.41
C MET A 167 0.53 -7.82 -0.99
N GLU A 168 0.77 -6.55 -0.63
CA GLU A 168 2.12 -5.97 -0.44
C GLU A 168 2.32 -5.18 0.86
N GLY A 169 1.37 -4.33 1.21
CA GLY A 169 1.54 -3.27 2.20
C GLY A 169 1.97 -3.75 3.59
N GLY A 170 1.45 -4.89 4.03
CA GLY A 170 1.86 -5.48 5.31
C GLY A 170 3.33 -5.93 5.33
N ALA A 171 3.88 -6.36 4.18
CA ALA A 171 5.30 -6.69 4.05
C ALA A 171 6.16 -5.42 4.03
N ILE A 172 5.73 -4.38 3.30
CA ILE A 172 6.41 -3.07 3.29
C ILE A 172 6.44 -2.49 4.71
N ALA A 173 5.30 -2.48 5.40
CA ALA A 173 5.18 -2.02 6.80
C ALA A 173 6.16 -2.75 7.74
N GLN A 174 6.26 -4.07 7.60
CA GLN A 174 7.19 -4.89 8.38
C GLN A 174 8.66 -4.54 8.10
N VAL A 175 9.03 -4.32 6.83
CA VAL A 175 10.39 -3.94 6.44
C VAL A 175 10.71 -2.54 6.96
N CYS A 176 9.80 -1.57 6.80
CA CYS A 176 9.97 -0.21 7.30
C CYS A 176 10.14 -0.19 8.82
N LEU A 177 9.28 -0.91 9.57
CA LEU A 177 9.40 -1.06 11.02
C LEU A 177 10.79 -1.55 11.45
N ARG A 178 11.35 -2.55 10.76
CA ARG A 178 12.65 -3.14 11.10
C ARG A 178 13.82 -2.21 10.77
N ASN A 179 13.64 -1.32 9.82
CA ASN A 179 14.66 -0.36 9.40
C ASN A 179 14.50 1.03 10.07
N GLY A 180 13.43 1.25 10.85
CA GLY A 180 13.15 2.55 11.47
C GLY A 180 12.76 3.64 10.46
N VAL A 181 12.21 3.24 9.30
CA VAL A 181 11.71 4.14 8.27
C VAL A 181 10.21 4.37 8.49
N LYS A 182 9.74 5.60 8.41
CA LYS A 182 8.32 5.91 8.51
C LYS A 182 7.55 5.31 7.33
N PHE A 183 6.34 4.82 7.58
CA PHE A 183 5.51 4.16 6.59
C PHE A 183 4.06 4.63 6.62
N SER A 184 3.53 4.94 5.45
CA SER A 184 2.11 5.25 5.23
C SER A 184 1.61 4.57 3.96
N ALA A 185 0.29 4.50 3.78
CA ALA A 185 -0.25 3.98 2.53
C ALA A 185 -1.54 4.70 2.12
N LEU A 186 -1.63 4.97 0.82
CA LEU A 186 -2.81 5.49 0.13
C LEU A 186 -3.28 4.45 -0.88
N LYS A 187 -4.49 3.96 -0.69
CA LYS A 187 -5.09 2.93 -1.55
C LYS A 187 -6.33 3.46 -2.23
N SER A 188 -6.64 2.92 -3.41
CA SER A 188 -7.88 3.18 -4.11
C SER A 188 -8.63 1.87 -4.34
N VAL A 189 -9.93 1.88 -4.11
CA VAL A 189 -10.77 0.69 -4.28
C VAL A 189 -10.87 0.32 -5.76
N SER A 190 -10.44 -0.90 -6.12
CA SER A 190 -10.51 -1.45 -7.47
C SER A 190 -11.64 -2.45 -7.66
N ASP A 191 -12.08 -3.09 -6.57
CA ASP A 191 -13.10 -4.13 -6.56
C ASP A 191 -13.74 -4.26 -5.17
N ARG A 192 -14.89 -4.93 -5.13
CA ARG A 192 -15.68 -5.12 -3.91
C ARG A 192 -15.80 -6.59 -3.56
N LEU A 193 -15.24 -6.98 -2.43
CA LEU A 193 -15.22 -8.36 -1.93
C LEU A 193 -16.56 -8.81 -1.34
N CYS A 194 -17.52 -7.88 -1.16
CA CYS A 194 -18.87 -8.16 -0.66
C CYS A 194 -19.85 -8.63 -1.76
N HIS A 195 -19.50 -8.46 -3.04
CA HIS A 195 -20.34 -8.89 -4.16
C HIS A 195 -19.89 -10.24 -4.75
N GLU A 196 -20.82 -10.98 -5.39
CA GLU A 196 -20.47 -12.18 -6.15
C GLU A 196 -19.73 -11.79 -7.43
N ASN A 197 -18.55 -12.37 -7.62
CA ASN A 197 -17.59 -11.90 -8.61
C ASN A 197 -17.85 -12.45 -10.00
N ASN A 198 -18.04 -11.53 -10.94
CA ASN A 198 -17.59 -11.72 -12.31
C ASN A 198 -16.32 -10.84 -12.46
N MET A 199 -15.13 -11.44 -12.60
CA MET A 199 -13.83 -10.73 -12.60
C MET A 199 -13.77 -9.59 -13.63
N GLU A 200 -14.45 -9.73 -14.79
CA GLU A 200 -14.46 -8.72 -15.85
C GLU A 200 -15.28 -7.46 -15.48
N GLU A 201 -16.26 -7.59 -14.58
CA GLU A 201 -17.12 -6.47 -14.16
C GLU A 201 -16.62 -5.76 -12.91
N TYR A 202 -15.73 -6.36 -12.11
CA TYR A 202 -15.44 -5.91 -10.75
C TYR A 202 -14.04 -5.36 -10.53
N PHE A 203 -13.03 -5.77 -11.32
CA PHE A 203 -11.69 -5.23 -11.20
C PHE A 203 -11.51 -4.04 -12.13
N ASN A 204 -11.77 -2.84 -11.61
CA ASN A 204 -11.66 -1.60 -12.37
C ASN A 204 -10.36 -0.85 -12.03
N PHE A 205 -9.26 -1.39 -12.53
CA PHE A 205 -7.92 -0.84 -12.31
C PHE A 205 -7.79 0.61 -12.82
N GLY A 206 -8.31 0.89 -14.02
CA GLY A 206 -8.15 2.20 -14.65
C GLY A 206 -8.81 3.33 -13.85
N GLU A 207 -10.05 3.13 -13.40
CA GLU A 207 -10.78 4.10 -12.61
C GLU A 207 -10.15 4.31 -11.23
N ALA A 208 -9.78 3.21 -10.55
CA ALA A 208 -9.11 3.27 -9.25
C ALA A 208 -7.79 4.04 -9.34
N MET A 209 -6.96 3.77 -10.34
CA MET A 209 -5.68 4.46 -10.53
C MET A 209 -5.83 5.91 -10.97
N ALA A 210 -6.86 6.24 -11.77
CA ALA A 210 -7.09 7.63 -12.20
C ALA A 210 -7.22 8.59 -11.01
N THR A 211 -7.97 8.18 -9.97
CA THR A 211 -8.10 8.97 -8.74
C THR A 211 -6.77 9.03 -7.99
N LEU A 212 -6.13 7.88 -7.74
CA LEU A 212 -4.92 7.81 -6.93
C LEU A 212 -3.75 8.61 -7.52
N ASN A 213 -3.60 8.59 -8.85
CA ASN A 213 -2.56 9.31 -9.56
C ASN A 213 -2.62 10.84 -9.39
N THR A 214 -3.79 11.39 -9.12
CA THR A 214 -3.94 12.84 -8.86
C THR A 214 -3.56 13.23 -7.43
N ILE A 215 -3.42 12.26 -6.52
CA ILE A 215 -3.34 12.50 -5.08
C ILE A 215 -1.95 12.17 -4.53
N VAL A 216 -1.33 11.07 -4.98
CA VAL A 216 -0.12 10.53 -4.36
C VAL A 216 1.04 11.52 -4.39
N LEU A 217 1.33 12.13 -5.54
CA LEU A 217 2.43 13.08 -5.64
C LEU A 217 2.17 14.40 -4.88
N PRO A 218 0.99 15.03 -4.97
CA PRO A 218 0.65 16.16 -4.10
C PRO A 218 0.75 15.84 -2.61
N ALA A 219 0.29 14.67 -2.18
CA ALA A 219 0.41 14.24 -0.78
C ALA A 219 1.88 14.03 -0.36
N ALA A 220 2.69 13.40 -1.19
CA ALA A 220 4.12 13.21 -0.94
C ALA A 220 4.86 14.57 -0.84
N ARG A 221 4.55 15.52 -1.71
CA ARG A 221 5.11 16.89 -1.66
C ARG A 221 4.74 17.60 -0.36
N ALA A 222 3.45 17.61 -0.04
CA ALA A 222 2.96 18.25 1.17
C ALA A 222 3.58 17.63 2.44
N LEU A 223 3.73 16.29 2.47
CA LEU A 223 4.38 15.59 3.56
C LEU A 223 5.87 15.94 3.67
N ARG A 224 6.59 15.97 2.53
CA ARG A 224 8.00 16.37 2.47
C ARG A 224 8.23 17.79 2.99
N ASP A 225 7.33 18.69 2.65
CA ASP A 225 7.46 20.13 2.93
C ASP A 225 6.93 20.52 4.33
N ALA A 226 6.24 19.59 5.02
CA ALA A 226 5.69 19.80 6.38
C ALA A 226 6.71 19.57 7.53
N GLU A 227 7.84 18.94 7.25
CA GLU A 227 8.96 18.71 8.17
C GLU A 227 10.21 19.50 7.72
#